data_755f237db9faa151f0c9818533b13012
#
_entry.id   755f237db9faa151f0c9818533b13012
#
_cell.length_a   1.000
_cell.length_b   1.000
_cell.length_c   1.000
_cell.angle_alpha   90.00
_cell.angle_beta   90.00
_cell.angle_gamma   90.00
#
_symmetry.space_group_name_H-M   'P 1'
#
loop_
_entity.id
_entity.type
_entity.pdbx_description
1 polymer ?
#
loop_
_entity_poly.entity_id
_entity_poly.type
_entity_poly.pdbx_seq_one_letter_code
_entity_poly.pdbx_strand_id
1 'polypeptide(L)'
;MSPKPFIALFVSVIFLLPPVSAQKASPMIVATYNIRQNNPVDGLNAWSHRKENVKALIRFHEFDILGTQEGKTDQLKDLSEMEEFARIGRGRIEGKEEGEHSAIFYRKARFQLLDAGDFWLSETPDKPGKGWDATCCNRICSWGKFRDLETKKEFYFFNVHFDHQGVVARRESGKLMVKKIREIAKNASVICTGDFNSTPETEQIQTMETLLSDAYKVSQAPPYGPEGSFNGFKFDAPMKERIDYIFLSKDFQVLKYGTLTDAKNQRYPSDHQPVMIKAVFR
;
A
#
# COMPACT_ATOMS: atom_id res chain seq x y z
N MET A 1 -12.31 34.69 -81.77
CA MET A 1 -12.72 34.76 -80.34
C MET A 1 -12.05 33.63 -79.57
N SER A 2 -11.04 34.00 -78.82
CA SER A 2 -10.24 33.02 -78.05
C SER A 2 -10.83 32.86 -76.60
N PRO A 3 -11.04 31.64 -76.04
CA PRO A 3 -11.56 31.52 -74.72
C PRO A 3 -10.46 31.81 -73.69
N LYS A 4 -10.78 32.63 -72.67
CA LYS A 4 -9.90 32.90 -71.50
C LYS A 4 -9.96 31.75 -70.52
N PRO A 5 -8.82 31.37 -69.95
CA PRO A 5 -8.83 30.28 -68.92
C PRO A 5 -9.33 30.82 -67.57
N PHE A 6 -10.26 30.09 -66.94
CA PHE A 6 -10.68 30.29 -65.56
C PHE A 6 -9.64 29.63 -64.66
N ILE A 7 -8.95 30.42 -63.87
CA ILE A 7 -8.06 29.89 -62.75
C ILE A 7 -8.93 29.73 -61.50
N ALA A 8 -9.20 28.52 -61.11
CA ALA A 8 -9.83 28.23 -59.83
C ALA A 8 -8.78 28.30 -58.70
N LEU A 9 -8.94 29.25 -57.80
CA LEU A 9 -8.09 29.40 -56.62
C LEU A 9 -8.59 28.44 -55.54
N PHE A 10 -7.86 27.35 -55.28
CA PHE A 10 -8.12 26.46 -54.16
C PHE A 10 -7.53 27.08 -52.88
N VAL A 11 -8.39 27.61 -51.99
CA VAL A 11 -7.99 28.03 -50.66
C VAL A 11 -8.01 26.83 -49.73
N SER A 12 -6.84 26.26 -49.43
CA SER A 12 -6.71 25.20 -48.40
C SER A 12 -6.80 25.82 -47.00
N VAL A 13 -7.90 25.60 -46.32
CA VAL A 13 -8.08 25.97 -44.90
C VAL A 13 -7.38 24.91 -44.06
N ILE A 14 -6.21 25.22 -43.51
CA ILE A 14 -5.50 24.39 -42.54
C ILE A 14 -6.15 24.60 -41.18
N PHE A 15 -6.92 23.60 -40.71
CA PHE A 15 -7.39 23.55 -39.34
C PHE A 15 -6.21 23.21 -38.40
N LEU A 16 -5.67 24.22 -37.74
CA LEU A 16 -4.75 24.06 -36.63
C LEU A 16 -5.56 23.54 -35.44
N LEU A 17 -5.51 22.23 -35.18
CA LEU A 17 -6.02 21.66 -33.94
C LEU A 17 -5.16 22.22 -32.79
N PRO A 18 -5.78 22.72 -31.71
CA PRO A 18 -5.01 23.15 -30.56
C PRO A 18 -4.21 21.96 -30.00
N PRO A 19 -2.99 22.20 -29.49
CA PRO A 19 -2.21 21.13 -28.87
C PRO A 19 -3.04 20.55 -27.69
N VAL A 20 -3.29 19.25 -27.74
CA VAL A 20 -3.86 18.53 -26.60
C VAL A 20 -2.85 18.66 -25.46
N SER A 21 -3.13 19.54 -24.52
CA SER A 21 -2.36 19.62 -23.28
C SER A 21 -2.40 18.26 -22.62
N ALA A 22 -1.27 17.57 -22.55
CA ALA A 22 -1.18 16.31 -21.82
C ALA A 22 -1.57 16.58 -20.37
N GLN A 23 -2.77 16.16 -19.99
CA GLN A 23 -3.26 16.31 -18.61
C GLN A 23 -2.25 15.62 -17.71
N LYS A 24 -1.62 16.39 -16.80
CA LYS A 24 -0.66 15.84 -15.85
C LYS A 24 -1.40 14.82 -14.98
N ALA A 25 -0.94 13.56 -14.98
CA ALA A 25 -1.57 12.51 -14.19
C ALA A 25 -1.67 12.92 -12.73
N SER A 26 -2.81 12.61 -12.09
CA SER A 26 -3.01 12.90 -10.68
C SER A 26 -2.06 12.07 -9.82
N PRO A 27 -1.56 12.61 -8.70
CA PRO A 27 -0.75 11.84 -7.77
C PRO A 27 -1.50 10.61 -7.29
N MET A 28 -0.80 9.49 -7.17
CA MET A 28 -1.31 8.26 -6.56
C MET A 28 -1.31 8.40 -5.04
N ILE A 29 -2.42 8.06 -4.39
CA ILE A 29 -2.53 8.01 -2.94
C ILE A 29 -2.35 6.56 -2.48
N VAL A 30 -1.18 6.29 -1.90
CA VAL A 30 -0.80 4.97 -1.39
C VAL A 30 -0.86 4.98 0.12
N ALA A 31 -1.40 3.90 0.71
CA ALA A 31 -1.46 3.77 2.15
C ALA A 31 -1.05 2.37 2.65
N THR A 32 -0.64 2.31 3.91
CA THR A 32 -0.57 1.09 4.72
C THR A 32 -1.38 1.30 5.98
N TYR A 33 -2.11 0.27 6.40
CA TYR A 33 -2.98 0.36 7.56
C TYR A 33 -3.17 -1.00 8.24
N ASN A 34 -2.50 -1.22 9.36
CA ASN A 34 -2.86 -2.31 10.24
C ASN A 34 -4.24 -1.99 10.85
N ILE A 35 -5.26 -2.76 10.47
CA ILE A 35 -6.65 -2.52 10.86
C ILE A 35 -7.04 -3.17 12.19
N ARG A 36 -6.11 -3.75 12.89
CA ARG A 36 -6.33 -4.57 14.08
C ARG A 36 -7.32 -5.70 13.85
N GLN A 37 -6.94 -6.92 14.06
CA GLN A 37 -7.81 -8.09 13.92
C GLN A 37 -9.12 -7.96 14.72
N ASN A 38 -10.16 -8.62 14.25
CA ASN A 38 -11.39 -8.73 15.01
C ASN A 38 -11.16 -9.59 16.26
N ASN A 39 -11.13 -8.92 17.41
CA ASN A 39 -10.94 -9.56 18.71
C ASN A 39 -12.01 -9.03 19.68
N PRO A 40 -12.95 -9.87 20.14
CA PRO A 40 -14.01 -9.45 21.07
C PRO A 40 -13.49 -8.88 22.39
N VAL A 41 -12.27 -9.26 22.84
CA VAL A 41 -11.71 -8.74 24.09
C VAL A 41 -11.27 -7.28 23.99
N ASP A 42 -11.21 -6.70 22.80
CA ASP A 42 -10.93 -5.27 22.59
C ASP A 42 -12.11 -4.37 23.05
N GLY A 43 -13.24 -4.95 23.49
CA GLY A 43 -14.38 -4.23 24.08
C GLY A 43 -14.92 -3.15 23.15
N LEU A 44 -14.90 -1.88 23.59
CA LEU A 44 -15.34 -0.75 22.78
C LEU A 44 -14.45 -0.45 21.56
N ASN A 45 -13.29 -1.07 21.45
CA ASN A 45 -12.42 -1.05 20.28
C ASN A 45 -12.58 -2.31 19.41
N ALA A 46 -13.55 -3.20 19.70
CA ALA A 46 -13.84 -4.34 18.83
C ALA A 46 -14.27 -3.89 17.44
N TRP A 47 -14.01 -4.73 16.43
CA TRP A 47 -14.22 -4.40 15.02
C TRP A 47 -15.62 -3.87 14.71
N SER A 48 -16.66 -4.45 15.31
CA SER A 48 -18.05 -4.03 15.13
C SER A 48 -18.32 -2.54 15.44
N HIS A 49 -17.51 -1.95 16.34
CA HIS A 49 -17.65 -0.53 16.72
C HIS A 49 -16.84 0.42 15.84
N ARG A 50 -15.86 -0.07 15.08
CA ARG A 50 -14.91 0.77 14.34
C ARG A 50 -14.89 0.56 12.82
N LYS A 51 -15.50 -0.51 12.31
CA LYS A 51 -15.48 -0.83 10.86
C LYS A 51 -15.97 0.31 9.96
N GLU A 52 -17.04 1.01 10.36
CA GLU A 52 -17.55 2.14 9.58
C GLU A 52 -16.59 3.33 9.60
N ASN A 53 -15.90 3.56 10.72
CA ASN A 53 -14.88 4.61 10.79
C ASN A 53 -13.66 4.28 9.94
N VAL A 54 -13.25 3.00 9.87
CA VAL A 54 -12.17 2.54 8.96
C VAL A 54 -12.56 2.77 7.51
N LYS A 55 -13.77 2.35 7.09
CA LYS A 55 -14.27 2.59 5.72
C LYS A 55 -14.37 4.08 5.40
N ALA A 56 -14.90 4.88 6.33
CA ALA A 56 -15.01 6.33 6.16
C ALA A 56 -13.64 7.01 6.00
N LEU A 57 -12.65 6.61 6.80
CA LEU A 57 -11.28 7.12 6.72
C LEU A 57 -10.65 6.80 5.35
N ILE A 58 -10.76 5.55 4.89
CA ILE A 58 -10.23 5.12 3.59
C ILE A 58 -10.82 5.97 2.45
N ARG A 59 -12.14 6.24 2.50
CA ARG A 59 -12.83 7.05 1.50
C ARG A 59 -12.49 8.53 1.60
N PHE A 60 -12.45 9.08 2.82
CA PHE A 60 -12.17 10.50 3.06
C PHE A 60 -10.77 10.92 2.59
N HIS A 61 -9.78 10.08 2.86
CA HIS A 61 -8.39 10.31 2.41
C HIS A 61 -8.14 9.82 0.98
N GLU A 62 -9.19 9.37 0.27
CA GLU A 62 -9.15 9.00 -1.16
C GLU A 62 -8.06 7.99 -1.51
N PHE A 63 -7.80 7.00 -0.64
CA PHE A 63 -6.78 5.99 -0.93
C PHE A 63 -7.02 5.31 -2.28
N ASP A 64 -6.01 5.29 -3.13
CA ASP A 64 -6.07 4.62 -4.42
C ASP A 64 -5.66 3.15 -4.32
N ILE A 65 -4.61 2.88 -3.52
CA ILE A 65 -4.13 1.53 -3.23
C ILE A 65 -3.68 1.46 -1.78
N LEU A 66 -4.09 0.41 -1.08
CA LEU A 66 -3.94 0.25 0.37
C LEU A 66 -3.49 -1.16 0.71
N GLY A 67 -2.36 -1.30 1.42
CA GLY A 67 -2.00 -2.53 2.12
C GLY A 67 -2.64 -2.56 3.51
N THR A 68 -3.38 -3.62 3.83
CA THR A 68 -3.93 -3.83 5.18
C THR A 68 -3.25 -5.01 5.87
N GLN A 69 -3.09 -4.94 7.19
CA GLN A 69 -2.56 -6.01 8.01
C GLN A 69 -3.59 -6.40 9.07
N GLU A 70 -3.48 -7.61 9.61
CA GLU A 70 -4.34 -8.24 10.61
C GLU A 70 -5.79 -8.52 10.19
N GLY A 71 -6.21 -8.10 9.00
CA GLY A 71 -7.59 -8.32 8.54
C GLY A 71 -7.93 -9.81 8.49
N LYS A 72 -8.94 -10.24 9.25
CA LYS A 72 -9.56 -11.56 9.10
C LYS A 72 -10.63 -11.54 8.03
N THR A 73 -11.05 -12.72 7.57
CA THR A 73 -12.03 -12.89 6.49
C THR A 73 -13.32 -12.09 6.69
N ASP A 74 -13.86 -12.05 7.90
CA ASP A 74 -15.05 -11.26 8.25
C ASP A 74 -14.82 -9.75 8.07
N GLN A 75 -13.69 -9.24 8.54
CA GLN A 75 -13.29 -7.83 8.38
C GLN A 75 -13.08 -7.47 6.91
N LEU A 76 -12.41 -8.35 6.16
CA LEU A 76 -12.17 -8.13 4.74
C LEU A 76 -13.46 -8.18 3.92
N LYS A 77 -14.47 -8.97 4.32
CA LYS A 77 -15.82 -8.92 3.74
C LYS A 77 -16.48 -7.58 3.99
N ASP A 78 -16.45 -7.07 5.25
CA ASP A 78 -16.98 -5.74 5.58
C ASP A 78 -16.28 -4.63 4.76
N LEU A 79 -14.96 -4.68 4.58
CA LEU A 79 -14.24 -3.72 3.75
C LEU A 79 -14.56 -3.88 2.25
N SER A 80 -14.86 -5.09 1.79
CA SER A 80 -15.25 -5.34 0.39
C SER A 80 -16.62 -4.80 0.02
N GLU A 81 -17.43 -4.33 1.01
CA GLU A 81 -18.63 -3.53 0.76
C GLU A 81 -18.32 -2.16 0.11
N MET A 82 -17.06 -1.73 0.15
CA MET A 82 -16.58 -0.59 -0.64
C MET A 82 -16.42 -1.02 -2.10
N GLU A 83 -17.53 -1.02 -2.86
CA GLU A 83 -17.61 -1.55 -4.23
C GLU A 83 -16.62 -0.91 -5.22
N GLU A 84 -16.12 0.29 -4.91
CA GLU A 84 -15.10 0.97 -5.70
C GLU A 84 -13.72 0.30 -5.65
N PHE A 85 -13.49 -0.59 -4.66
CA PHE A 85 -12.24 -1.34 -4.52
C PHE A 85 -12.38 -2.79 -4.98
N ALA A 86 -11.26 -3.37 -5.41
CA ALA A 86 -11.05 -4.81 -5.47
C ALA A 86 -9.95 -5.21 -4.49
N ARG A 87 -9.89 -6.48 -4.14
CA ARG A 87 -8.96 -7.02 -3.13
C ARG A 87 -8.19 -8.21 -3.67
N ILE A 88 -6.93 -8.33 -3.28
CA ILE A 88 -6.10 -9.54 -3.40
C ILE A 88 -5.43 -9.85 -2.05
N GLY A 89 -4.80 -11.00 -1.94
CA GLY A 89 -4.12 -11.50 -0.74
C GLY A 89 -4.88 -12.63 -0.08
N ARG A 90 -4.13 -13.63 0.38
CA ARG A 90 -4.64 -14.87 0.99
C ARG A 90 -4.41 -14.90 2.50
N GLY A 91 -5.18 -15.74 3.19
CA GLY A 91 -5.02 -16.00 4.61
C GLY A 91 -3.72 -16.75 4.90
N ARG A 92 -3.05 -16.36 5.98
CA ARG A 92 -1.70 -16.84 6.31
C ARG A 92 -1.61 -18.29 6.78
N ILE A 93 -2.76 -18.94 7.16
CA ILE A 93 -2.76 -20.30 7.72
C ILE A 93 -2.60 -21.35 6.63
N GLU A 94 -3.51 -21.37 5.65
CA GLU A 94 -3.56 -22.39 4.59
C GLU A 94 -3.42 -21.79 3.16
N GLY A 95 -3.25 -20.48 3.06
CA GLY A 95 -3.12 -19.81 1.76
C GLY A 95 -4.44 -19.64 1.02
N LYS A 96 -5.57 -19.56 1.75
CA LYS A 96 -6.91 -19.27 1.21
C LYS A 96 -7.57 -18.17 2.02
N GLU A 97 -8.50 -18.51 2.93
CA GLU A 97 -9.28 -17.55 3.70
C GLU A 97 -8.97 -17.59 5.20
N GLU A 98 -8.24 -18.61 5.69
CA GLU A 98 -8.02 -18.80 7.12
C GLU A 98 -6.86 -17.93 7.65
N GLY A 99 -7.10 -17.33 8.82
CA GLY A 99 -6.14 -16.49 9.52
C GLY A 99 -6.19 -15.02 9.10
N GLU A 100 -5.17 -14.29 9.51
CA GLU A 100 -4.98 -12.91 9.10
C GLU A 100 -4.42 -12.83 7.68
N HIS A 101 -4.74 -11.73 6.99
CA HIS A 101 -4.27 -11.44 5.65
C HIS A 101 -3.36 -10.20 5.66
N SER A 102 -2.39 -10.19 4.77
CA SER A 102 -1.72 -8.97 4.31
C SER A 102 -2.39 -8.52 3.02
N ALA A 103 -3.67 -8.10 3.10
CA ALA A 103 -4.48 -7.86 1.92
C ALA A 103 -4.13 -6.53 1.24
N ILE A 104 -4.35 -6.47 -0.08
CA ILE A 104 -4.17 -5.26 -0.88
C ILE A 104 -5.52 -4.88 -1.47
N PHE A 105 -6.02 -3.69 -1.11
CA PHE A 105 -7.19 -3.07 -1.71
C PHE A 105 -6.76 -2.03 -2.72
N TYR A 106 -7.41 -1.99 -3.89
CA TYR A 106 -7.08 -1.03 -4.94
C TYR A 106 -8.33 -0.54 -5.67
N ARG A 107 -8.36 0.74 -6.05
CA ARG A 107 -9.46 1.33 -6.81
C ARG A 107 -9.52 0.73 -8.22
N LYS A 108 -10.64 0.07 -8.54
CA LYS A 108 -10.88 -0.56 -9.86
C LYS A 108 -10.84 0.43 -11.01
N ALA A 109 -11.26 1.66 -10.77
CA ALA A 109 -11.25 2.72 -11.78
C ALA A 109 -9.84 3.23 -12.12
N ARG A 110 -8.87 3.04 -11.19
CA ARG A 110 -7.50 3.53 -11.35
C ARG A 110 -6.52 2.43 -11.73
N PHE A 111 -6.69 1.21 -11.21
CA PHE A 111 -5.71 0.15 -11.41
C PHE A 111 -6.31 -1.10 -12.05
N GLN A 112 -5.58 -1.63 -13.02
CA GLN A 112 -5.78 -2.97 -13.56
C GLN A 112 -4.78 -3.93 -12.93
N LEU A 113 -5.28 -4.98 -12.28
CA LEU A 113 -4.45 -6.08 -11.80
C LEU A 113 -4.03 -6.94 -12.99
N LEU A 114 -2.71 -7.18 -13.13
CA LEU A 114 -2.12 -7.98 -14.22
C LEU A 114 -1.65 -9.34 -13.72
N ASP A 115 -1.16 -9.42 -12.48
CA ASP A 115 -0.67 -10.63 -11.84
C ASP A 115 -0.71 -10.50 -10.33
N ALA A 116 -0.75 -11.60 -9.58
CA ALA A 116 -0.78 -11.58 -8.12
C ALA A 116 -0.22 -12.89 -7.55
N GLY A 117 0.27 -12.81 -6.31
CA GLY A 117 0.72 -13.99 -5.58
C GLY A 117 0.96 -13.68 -4.12
N ASP A 118 1.32 -14.74 -3.41
CA ASP A 118 1.62 -14.71 -1.99
C ASP A 118 2.85 -15.56 -1.69
N PHE A 119 3.58 -15.23 -0.63
CA PHE A 119 4.64 -16.07 -0.10
C PHE A 119 4.74 -15.91 1.42
N TRP A 120 5.20 -16.95 2.11
CA TRP A 120 5.36 -16.92 3.56
C TRP A 120 6.74 -16.43 3.97
N LEU A 121 6.78 -15.70 5.08
CA LEU A 121 8.02 -15.24 5.68
C LEU A 121 8.62 -16.37 6.54
N SER A 122 9.24 -17.32 5.85
CA SER A 122 9.84 -18.51 6.45
C SER A 122 10.98 -19.03 5.56
N GLU A 123 11.69 -20.04 6.04
CA GLU A 123 12.71 -20.77 5.28
C GLU A 123 12.13 -21.50 4.06
N THR A 124 10.81 -21.68 4.04
CA THR A 124 10.08 -22.34 2.94
C THR A 124 8.97 -21.42 2.43
N PRO A 125 9.29 -20.34 1.71
CA PRO A 125 8.35 -19.27 1.38
C PRO A 125 7.20 -19.68 0.47
N ASP A 126 7.29 -20.80 -0.21
CA ASP A 126 6.29 -21.27 -1.20
C ASP A 126 5.16 -22.10 -0.54
N LYS A 127 5.19 -22.28 0.78
CA LYS A 127 4.16 -23.03 1.53
C LYS A 127 3.94 -22.43 2.92
N PRO A 128 2.73 -22.59 3.51
CA PRO A 128 2.43 -22.13 4.84
C PRO A 128 3.40 -22.68 5.88
N GLY A 129 3.88 -21.79 6.76
CA GLY A 129 4.79 -22.16 7.82
C GLY A 129 5.20 -20.96 8.66
N LYS A 130 5.59 -21.21 9.91
CA LYS A 130 6.29 -20.24 10.75
C LYS A 130 7.73 -20.14 10.30
N GLY A 131 8.29 -18.93 10.35
CA GLY A 131 9.69 -18.70 9.99
C GLY A 131 10.57 -18.60 11.22
N TRP A 132 11.74 -19.22 11.18
CA TRP A 132 12.85 -19.10 12.14
C TRP A 132 12.41 -19.26 13.58
N ASP A 133 12.56 -18.22 14.39
CA ASP A 133 12.18 -18.20 15.82
C ASP A 133 10.76 -17.67 16.09
N ALA A 134 9.91 -17.56 15.06
CA ALA A 134 8.51 -17.18 15.24
C ALA A 134 7.73 -18.22 16.06
N THR A 135 7.20 -17.83 17.21
CA THR A 135 6.46 -18.73 18.10
C THR A 135 4.96 -18.71 17.88
N CYS A 136 4.40 -17.52 17.55
CA CYS A 136 2.97 -17.31 17.42
C CYS A 136 2.43 -17.88 16.11
N CYS A 137 2.85 -17.32 15.01
CA CYS A 137 1.99 -17.30 13.83
C CYS A 137 2.80 -17.38 12.54
N ASN A 138 2.20 -17.92 11.46
CA ASN A 138 2.70 -17.74 10.12
C ASN A 138 2.64 -16.26 9.75
N ARG A 139 3.59 -15.79 8.93
CA ARG A 139 3.58 -14.45 8.35
C ARG A 139 3.60 -14.58 6.84
N ILE A 140 2.84 -13.71 6.18
CA ILE A 140 2.63 -13.77 4.73
C ILE A 140 2.86 -12.38 4.13
N CYS A 141 3.42 -12.36 2.92
CA CYS A 141 3.45 -11.21 2.03
C CYS A 141 2.54 -11.49 0.85
N SER A 142 1.62 -10.58 0.57
CA SER A 142 0.84 -10.58 -0.67
C SER A 142 1.41 -9.56 -1.63
N TRP A 143 1.36 -9.84 -2.94
CA TRP A 143 1.81 -8.92 -3.97
C TRP A 143 0.90 -8.93 -5.19
N GLY A 144 0.88 -7.79 -5.89
CA GLY A 144 0.22 -7.68 -7.19
C GLY A 144 1.05 -6.86 -8.16
N LYS A 145 0.96 -7.21 -9.45
CA LYS A 145 1.43 -6.40 -10.56
C LYS A 145 0.26 -5.59 -11.09
N PHE A 146 0.37 -4.27 -11.07
CA PHE A 146 -0.68 -3.35 -11.45
C PHE A 146 -0.26 -2.49 -12.64
N ARG A 147 -1.25 -2.12 -13.47
CA ARG A 147 -1.14 -1.03 -14.43
C ARG A 147 -1.98 0.14 -13.93
N ASP A 148 -1.37 1.30 -13.75
CA ASP A 148 -2.08 2.57 -13.53
C ASP A 148 -2.75 2.99 -14.84
N LEU A 149 -4.07 3.08 -14.83
CA LEU A 149 -4.89 3.40 -16.01
C LEU A 149 -4.77 4.86 -16.46
N GLU A 150 -4.31 5.77 -15.57
CA GLU A 150 -4.05 7.15 -15.91
C GLU A 150 -2.70 7.31 -16.64
N THR A 151 -1.63 6.77 -16.03
CA THR A 151 -0.26 6.92 -16.55
C THR A 151 0.15 5.85 -17.54
N LYS A 152 -0.57 4.73 -17.59
CA LYS A 152 -0.26 3.49 -18.33
C LYS A 152 1.01 2.78 -17.85
N LYS A 153 1.65 3.28 -16.78
CA LYS A 153 2.84 2.68 -16.18
C LYS A 153 2.46 1.44 -15.35
N GLU A 154 3.37 0.48 -15.30
CA GLU A 154 3.22 -0.75 -14.52
C GLU A 154 4.14 -0.71 -13.31
N PHE A 155 3.68 -1.32 -12.20
CA PHE A 155 4.45 -1.44 -10.97
C PHE A 155 4.01 -2.66 -10.18
N TYR A 156 4.88 -3.11 -9.28
CA TYR A 156 4.55 -4.14 -8.30
C TYR A 156 4.25 -3.49 -6.96
N PHE A 157 3.23 -4.01 -6.30
CA PHE A 157 2.85 -3.62 -4.95
C PHE A 157 2.96 -4.84 -4.03
N PHE A 158 3.74 -4.72 -2.97
CA PHE A 158 3.91 -5.74 -1.94
C PHE A 158 3.29 -5.23 -0.63
N ASN A 159 2.64 -6.12 0.11
CA ASN A 159 2.13 -5.82 1.43
C ASN A 159 2.47 -6.94 2.41
N VAL A 160 2.99 -6.59 3.59
CA VAL A 160 3.58 -7.55 4.51
C VAL A 160 3.22 -7.23 5.97
N HIS A 161 3.23 -8.26 6.82
CA HIS A 161 3.18 -8.10 8.27
C HIS A 161 4.25 -8.99 8.91
N PHE A 162 5.29 -8.39 9.48
CA PHE A 162 6.42 -9.10 10.09
C PHE A 162 6.03 -9.68 11.45
N ASP A 163 6.84 -10.61 11.94
CA ASP A 163 6.60 -11.21 13.26
C ASP A 163 6.83 -10.18 14.38
N HIS A 164 5.96 -10.21 15.41
CA HIS A 164 6.05 -9.26 16.51
C HIS A 164 6.91 -9.77 17.69
N GLN A 165 7.29 -11.06 17.70
CA GLN A 165 8.06 -11.68 18.77
C GLN A 165 9.45 -12.11 18.33
N GLY A 166 9.54 -12.89 17.25
CA GLY A 166 10.78 -13.47 16.77
C GLY A 166 11.77 -12.42 16.25
N VAL A 167 12.90 -12.28 16.91
CA VAL A 167 13.95 -11.32 16.50
C VAL A 167 14.64 -11.79 15.22
N VAL A 168 14.96 -13.11 15.16
CA VAL A 168 15.55 -13.72 13.96
C VAL A 168 14.54 -13.72 12.83
N ALA A 169 13.27 -14.01 13.11
CA ALA A 169 12.20 -13.99 12.13
C ALA A 169 12.06 -12.61 11.46
N ARG A 170 12.09 -11.50 12.22
CA ARG A 170 12.06 -10.15 11.64
C ARG A 170 13.28 -9.87 10.78
N ARG A 171 14.48 -10.16 11.30
CA ARG A 171 15.73 -9.93 10.57
C ARG A 171 15.77 -10.69 9.24
N GLU A 172 15.51 -11.97 9.27
CA GLU A 172 15.55 -12.82 8.07
C GLU A 172 14.38 -12.52 7.12
N SER A 173 13.21 -12.08 7.64
CA SER A 173 12.12 -11.57 6.81
C SER A 173 12.54 -10.37 5.98
N GLY A 174 13.32 -9.44 6.52
CA GLY A 174 13.87 -8.30 5.75
C GLY A 174 14.73 -8.77 4.58
N LYS A 175 15.63 -9.74 4.82
CA LYS A 175 16.47 -10.33 3.76
C LYS A 175 15.64 -11.08 2.71
N LEU A 176 14.64 -11.85 3.16
CA LEU A 176 13.73 -12.58 2.27
C LEU A 176 12.90 -11.61 1.41
N MET A 177 12.40 -10.51 1.98
CA MET A 177 11.66 -9.49 1.23
C MET A 177 12.52 -8.90 0.11
N VAL A 178 13.75 -8.48 0.40
CA VAL A 178 14.67 -7.95 -0.62
C VAL A 178 14.94 -8.98 -1.73
N LYS A 179 15.15 -10.24 -1.36
CA LYS A 179 15.35 -11.34 -2.31
C LYS A 179 14.11 -11.54 -3.19
N LYS A 180 12.92 -11.71 -2.59
CA LYS A 180 11.66 -11.95 -3.31
C LYS A 180 11.25 -10.77 -4.19
N ILE A 181 11.43 -9.53 -3.73
CA ILE A 181 11.18 -8.35 -4.57
C ILE A 181 12.07 -8.36 -5.81
N ARG A 182 13.36 -8.66 -5.68
CA ARG A 182 14.28 -8.77 -6.83
C ARG A 182 13.89 -9.91 -7.79
N GLU A 183 13.47 -11.05 -7.26
CA GLU A 183 13.05 -12.21 -8.07
C GLU A 183 11.76 -11.92 -8.85
N ILE A 184 10.74 -11.34 -8.19
CA ILE A 184 9.39 -11.13 -8.73
C ILE A 184 9.36 -9.89 -9.62
N ALA A 185 9.79 -8.73 -9.09
CA ALA A 185 9.69 -7.46 -9.79
C ALA A 185 10.87 -7.18 -10.73
N LYS A 186 12.02 -7.85 -10.53
CA LYS A 186 13.25 -7.61 -11.31
C LYS A 186 13.64 -6.12 -11.29
N ASN A 187 13.55 -5.46 -12.45
CA ASN A 187 13.88 -4.05 -12.64
C ASN A 187 12.63 -3.15 -12.72
N ALA A 188 11.45 -3.69 -12.44
CA ALA A 188 10.22 -2.90 -12.50
C ALA A 188 10.07 -1.99 -11.27
N SER A 189 9.23 -0.99 -11.39
CA SER A 189 8.86 -0.08 -10.30
C SER A 189 8.17 -0.85 -9.16
N VAL A 190 8.53 -0.56 -7.92
CA VAL A 190 8.05 -1.27 -6.72
C VAL A 190 7.56 -0.29 -5.67
N ILE A 191 6.44 -0.64 -5.03
CA ILE A 191 5.98 -0.10 -3.76
C ILE A 191 5.83 -1.28 -2.81
N CYS A 192 6.36 -1.16 -1.59
CA CYS A 192 6.23 -2.16 -0.54
C CYS A 192 5.70 -1.50 0.73
N THR A 193 4.57 -1.99 1.22
CA THR A 193 3.89 -1.48 2.42
C THR A 193 3.84 -2.55 3.49
N GLY A 194 3.65 -2.15 4.73
CA GLY A 194 3.40 -3.13 5.79
C GLY A 194 3.62 -2.61 7.20
N ASP A 195 3.21 -3.45 8.12
CA ASP A 195 3.62 -3.43 9.51
C ASP A 195 4.87 -4.34 9.65
N PHE A 196 6.01 -3.71 9.86
CA PHE A 196 7.29 -4.41 9.97
C PHE A 196 7.63 -4.79 11.41
N ASN A 197 6.80 -4.41 12.39
CA ASN A 197 7.06 -4.63 13.82
C ASN A 197 8.51 -4.26 14.23
N SER A 198 9.04 -3.20 13.63
CA SER A 198 10.47 -2.84 13.69
C SER A 198 10.65 -1.34 13.52
N THR A 199 11.48 -0.75 14.37
CA THR A 199 11.83 0.67 14.29
C THR A 199 12.96 0.94 13.29
N PRO A 200 13.17 2.20 12.85
CA PRO A 200 14.06 2.53 11.72
C PRO A 200 15.52 2.10 11.86
N GLU A 201 16.01 1.99 13.10
CA GLU A 201 17.39 1.62 13.40
C GLU A 201 17.68 0.11 13.33
N THR A 202 16.63 -0.71 13.15
CA THR A 202 16.78 -2.17 13.15
C THR A 202 17.36 -2.70 11.83
N GLU A 203 18.07 -3.82 11.90
CA GLU A 203 18.74 -4.46 10.75
C GLU A 203 17.79 -4.76 9.60
N GLN A 204 16.56 -5.22 9.88
CA GLN A 204 15.57 -5.54 8.84
C GLN A 204 15.09 -4.31 8.07
N ILE A 205 14.93 -3.16 8.74
CA ILE A 205 14.55 -1.91 8.06
C ILE A 205 15.71 -1.39 7.23
N GLN A 206 16.94 -1.39 7.77
CA GLN A 206 18.14 -1.03 7.02
C GLN A 206 18.35 -1.97 5.81
N THR A 207 18.03 -3.26 5.96
CA THR A 207 18.07 -4.22 4.85
C THR A 207 17.08 -3.85 3.74
N MET A 208 15.84 -3.46 4.08
CA MET A 208 14.87 -2.96 3.09
C MET A 208 15.39 -1.71 2.36
N GLU A 209 16.07 -0.81 3.08
CA GLU A 209 16.64 0.41 2.52
C GLU A 209 17.82 0.17 1.56
N THR A 210 18.40 -1.04 1.53
CA THR A 210 19.41 -1.39 0.50
C THR A 210 18.82 -1.54 -0.90
N LEU A 211 17.49 -1.68 -1.00
CA LEU A 211 16.79 -1.87 -2.27
C LEU A 211 15.80 -0.74 -2.57
N LEU A 212 15.07 -0.28 -1.56
CA LEU A 212 13.97 0.67 -1.68
C LEU A 212 14.23 1.88 -0.76
N SER A 213 13.61 3.00 -1.08
CA SER A 213 13.68 4.21 -0.24
C SER A 213 12.50 4.24 0.73
N ASP A 214 12.75 4.58 1.99
CA ASP A 214 11.72 4.87 2.99
C ASP A 214 11.01 6.19 2.62
N ALA A 215 9.71 6.13 2.39
CA ALA A 215 8.90 7.27 1.99
C ALA A 215 8.96 8.44 2.98
N TYR A 216 9.10 8.15 4.27
CA TYR A 216 9.29 9.17 5.32
C TYR A 216 10.53 10.01 5.05
N LYS A 217 11.65 9.36 4.71
CA LYS A 217 12.95 10.00 4.50
C LYS A 217 13.04 10.78 3.18
N VAL A 218 12.31 10.33 2.14
CA VAL A 218 12.41 10.91 0.79
C VAL A 218 11.23 11.79 0.40
N SER A 219 10.34 12.08 1.33
CA SER A 219 9.20 12.98 1.11
C SER A 219 9.68 14.40 0.82
N GLN A 220 9.14 15.02 -0.25
CA GLN A 220 9.48 16.40 -0.60
C GLN A 220 8.94 17.42 0.40
N ALA A 221 7.69 17.24 0.83
CA ALA A 221 7.15 18.03 1.92
C ALA A 221 7.57 17.40 3.26
N PRO A 222 7.77 18.19 4.32
CA PRO A 222 7.98 17.64 5.65
C PRO A 222 6.87 16.65 6.01
N PRO A 223 7.21 15.49 6.63
CA PRO A 223 6.21 14.53 7.09
C PRO A 223 5.18 15.18 8.01
N TYR A 224 3.91 14.80 7.82
CA TYR A 224 2.80 15.28 8.64
C TYR A 224 2.39 14.24 9.68
N GLY A 225 1.94 14.70 10.85
CA GLY A 225 1.48 13.85 11.94
C GLY A 225 2.60 13.36 12.86
N PRO A 226 2.32 12.43 13.76
CA PRO A 226 3.33 11.87 14.66
C PRO A 226 4.34 11.03 13.87
N GLU A 227 5.55 10.89 14.42
CA GLU A 227 6.54 9.99 13.84
C GLU A 227 6.11 8.51 14.00
N GLY A 228 5.59 8.16 15.18
CA GLY A 228 5.11 6.82 15.45
C GLY A 228 3.77 6.51 14.79
N SER A 229 3.56 5.26 14.44
CA SER A 229 2.33 4.74 13.85
C SER A 229 1.51 3.85 14.79
N PHE A 230 2.10 3.32 15.86
CA PHE A 230 1.42 2.49 16.85
C PHE A 230 0.89 3.33 18.02
N ASN A 231 -0.42 3.22 18.31
CA ASN A 231 -1.10 3.95 19.39
C ASN A 231 -1.64 3.01 20.50
N GLY A 232 -1.80 1.70 20.24
CA GLY A 232 -2.33 0.73 21.17
C GLY A 232 -3.72 1.09 21.73
N PHE A 233 -4.54 1.80 20.96
CA PHE A 233 -5.83 2.39 21.35
C PHE A 233 -5.74 3.43 22.48
N LYS A 234 -4.56 3.95 22.80
CA LYS A 234 -4.35 4.97 23.84
C LYS A 234 -4.41 6.36 23.22
N PHE A 235 -5.55 7.03 23.41
CA PHE A 235 -5.79 8.34 22.79
C PHE A 235 -4.92 9.47 23.38
N ASP A 236 -4.59 9.38 24.64
CA ASP A 236 -3.85 10.36 25.43
C ASP A 236 -2.34 10.08 25.56
N ALA A 237 -1.84 9.07 24.85
CA ALA A 237 -0.43 8.69 24.88
C ALA A 237 0.31 9.14 23.61
N PRO A 238 1.59 9.55 23.72
CA PRO A 238 2.40 9.88 22.56
C PRO A 238 2.72 8.62 21.75
N MET A 239 2.57 8.71 20.41
CA MET A 239 2.96 7.67 19.47
C MET A 239 4.44 7.82 19.12
N LYS A 240 5.28 6.91 19.56
CA LYS A 240 6.74 6.98 19.37
C LYS A 240 7.29 5.93 18.42
N GLU A 241 6.62 4.79 18.30
CA GLU A 241 7.11 3.65 17.53
C GLU A 241 6.60 3.73 16.09
N ARG A 242 7.49 4.05 15.17
CA ARG A 242 7.25 3.96 13.74
C ARG A 242 7.58 2.56 13.27
N ILE A 243 6.54 1.75 13.08
CA ILE A 243 6.64 0.34 12.70
C ILE A 243 5.88 0.01 11.42
N ASP A 244 5.07 0.95 10.92
CA ASP A 244 4.38 0.85 9.62
C ASP A 244 5.13 1.69 8.59
N TYR A 245 5.39 1.11 7.41
CA TYR A 245 6.24 1.72 6.39
C TYR A 245 5.62 1.65 5.01
N ILE A 246 6.00 2.63 4.18
CA ILE A 246 5.88 2.60 2.73
C ILE A 246 7.28 2.77 2.16
N PHE A 247 7.78 1.73 1.53
CA PHE A 247 9.02 1.74 0.77
C PHE A 247 8.72 1.79 -0.73
N LEU A 248 9.58 2.46 -1.50
CA LEU A 248 9.37 2.57 -2.95
C LEU A 248 10.70 2.63 -3.72
N SER A 249 10.66 2.15 -4.96
CA SER A 249 11.79 2.27 -5.86
C SER A 249 12.02 3.71 -6.32
N LYS A 250 13.20 4.01 -6.83
CA LYS A 250 13.61 5.35 -7.31
C LYS A 250 12.74 5.93 -8.44
N ASP A 251 11.92 5.08 -9.06
CA ASP A 251 11.01 5.47 -10.15
C ASP A 251 9.83 6.32 -9.67
N PHE A 252 9.66 6.41 -8.37
CA PHE A 252 8.63 7.25 -7.76
C PHE A 252 9.23 8.49 -7.11
N GLN A 253 8.42 9.53 -7.06
CA GLN A 253 8.66 10.74 -6.29
C GLN A 253 7.58 10.86 -5.22
N VAL A 254 7.96 10.95 -3.96
CA VAL A 254 7.04 11.15 -2.83
C VAL A 254 6.84 12.64 -2.65
N LEU A 255 5.64 13.13 -2.95
CA LEU A 255 5.30 14.53 -2.81
C LEU A 255 4.97 14.89 -1.36
N LYS A 256 4.26 14.00 -0.67
CA LYS A 256 3.84 14.15 0.73
C LYS A 256 3.82 12.79 1.42
N TYR A 257 4.10 12.83 2.71
CA TYR A 257 3.97 11.71 3.63
C TYR A 257 3.13 12.17 4.84
N GLY A 258 2.29 11.29 5.38
CA GLY A 258 1.55 11.57 6.59
C GLY A 258 1.21 10.32 7.38
N THR A 259 1.33 10.42 8.70
CA THR A 259 0.72 9.51 9.67
C THR A 259 -0.61 10.13 10.09
N LEU A 260 -1.73 9.50 9.74
CA LEU A 260 -3.08 10.04 9.92
C LEU A 260 -3.58 9.75 11.33
N THR A 261 -4.08 10.77 12.02
CA THR A 261 -4.54 10.67 13.42
C THR A 261 -6.04 10.85 13.57
N ASP A 262 -6.79 10.43 12.55
CA ASP A 262 -8.24 10.49 12.56
C ASP A 262 -8.81 9.72 13.75
N ALA A 263 -9.70 10.37 14.48
CA ALA A 263 -10.35 9.80 15.65
C ALA A 263 -11.81 10.26 15.72
N LYS A 264 -12.67 9.46 16.33
CA LYS A 264 -14.07 9.80 16.59
C LYS A 264 -14.38 9.54 18.04
N ASN A 265 -14.90 10.55 18.75
CA ASN A 265 -15.24 10.45 20.17
C ASN A 265 -14.06 9.95 21.02
N GLN A 266 -12.86 10.51 20.80
CA GLN A 266 -11.62 10.14 21.47
C GLN A 266 -11.24 8.64 21.32
N ARG A 267 -11.58 8.03 20.18
CA ARG A 267 -11.22 6.64 19.84
C ARG A 267 -10.64 6.58 18.44
N TYR A 268 -9.53 5.90 18.33
CA TYR A 268 -8.91 5.59 17.05
C TYR A 268 -9.64 4.45 16.34
N PRO A 269 -9.71 4.46 15.01
CA PRO A 269 -10.30 3.35 14.26
C PRO A 269 -9.47 2.06 14.28
N SER A 270 -8.18 2.13 14.66
CA SER A 270 -7.29 0.99 14.90
C SER A 270 -6.27 1.34 15.98
N ASP A 271 -5.56 0.34 16.51
CA ASP A 271 -4.41 0.51 17.40
C ASP A 271 -3.13 0.93 16.65
N HIS A 272 -3.18 0.97 15.33
CA HIS A 272 -2.23 1.64 14.46
C HIS A 272 -2.87 2.83 13.75
N GLN A 273 -2.04 3.80 13.38
CA GLN A 273 -2.44 4.91 12.52
C GLN A 273 -2.14 4.57 11.06
N PRO A 274 -3.01 4.92 10.11
CA PRO A 274 -2.67 4.77 8.70
C PRO A 274 -1.48 5.65 8.34
N VAL A 275 -0.54 5.09 7.60
CA VAL A 275 0.52 5.86 6.94
C VAL A 275 0.15 6.01 5.48
N MET A 276 0.17 7.24 4.98
CA MET A 276 -0.13 7.53 3.57
C MET A 276 0.93 8.38 2.90
N ILE A 277 1.04 8.23 1.59
CA ILE A 277 1.82 9.12 0.73
C ILE A 277 1.00 9.59 -0.46
N LYS A 278 1.37 10.77 -0.99
CA LYS A 278 1.05 11.17 -2.36
C LYS A 278 2.31 10.99 -3.20
N ALA A 279 2.24 10.13 -4.20
CA ALA A 279 3.38 9.80 -5.06
C ALA A 279 3.04 9.96 -6.55
N VAL A 280 4.05 10.25 -7.35
CA VAL A 280 3.97 10.25 -8.81
C VAL A 280 5.09 9.40 -9.38
N PHE A 281 4.89 8.83 -10.55
CA PHE A 281 5.99 8.27 -11.32
C PHE A 281 6.90 9.39 -11.83
N ARG A 282 8.18 9.16 -11.81
CA ARG A 282 9.19 10.02 -12.44
C ARG A 282 9.23 9.86 -13.94
#